data_2e5139beccecba9cce0b9871b1c3869f
#
_entry.id   2e5139beccecba9cce0b9871b1c3869f
#
_cell.length_a   1.000
_cell.length_b   1.000
_cell.length_c   1.000
_cell.angle_alpha   90.00
_cell.angle_beta   90.00
_cell.angle_gamma   90.00
#
_symmetry.space_group_name_H-M   'P 1'
#
loop_
_entity.id
_entity.type
_entity.pdbx_description
1 polymer ?
#
loop_
_entity_poly.entity_id
_entity_poly.type
_entity_poly.pdbx_seq_one_letter_code
_entity_poly.pdbx_strand_id
1 'polypeptide(L)'
;MDKKQALDVVHNLRKVAKQRKFVQAIDLVVNLQDLDFKKPEHQIDFYVTMPYSSGKKKFIGALVDADLFEEAKSVCDIVIPLHQFDDYKDKKKAKKLAKRTDFFIAQSNIMTKIAATFGRTLGPKNKMPNPKAGCVVAPKTSLKPLYDKLQKTIRVLARNKPILQLCIAREDMTDEQVADNLYAVYDQLIHHLPKERNNVKSVFLKTTMSQPVKVEV
;
A
#
# COMPACT_ATOMS: atom_id res chain seq x y z
N MET A 1 15.40 12.04 -10.03
CA MET A 1 16.27 11.40 -8.98
C MET A 1 16.89 10.16 -9.60
N ASP A 2 18.21 10.00 -9.48
CA ASP A 2 18.90 8.82 -9.96
C ASP A 2 19.13 7.80 -8.83
N LYS A 3 19.41 6.52 -9.18
CA LYS A 3 19.66 5.48 -8.17
C LYS A 3 20.84 5.80 -7.24
N LYS A 4 21.89 6.46 -7.77
CA LYS A 4 23.04 6.91 -6.96
C LYS A 4 22.63 7.94 -5.91
N GLN A 5 21.83 8.93 -6.31
CA GLN A 5 21.28 9.94 -5.39
C GLN A 5 20.39 9.29 -4.31
N ALA A 6 19.60 8.27 -4.67
CA ALA A 6 18.80 7.53 -3.71
C ALA A 6 19.68 6.82 -2.65
N LEU A 7 20.79 6.20 -3.06
CA LEU A 7 21.74 5.56 -2.15
C LEU A 7 22.39 6.58 -1.20
N ASP A 8 22.85 7.72 -1.72
CA ASP A 8 23.48 8.77 -0.91
C ASP A 8 22.54 9.31 0.16
N VAL A 9 21.26 9.49 -0.19
CA VAL A 9 20.23 9.92 0.77
C VAL A 9 19.99 8.87 1.85
N VAL A 10 19.97 7.58 1.50
CA VAL A 10 19.84 6.48 2.46
C VAL A 10 21.03 6.42 3.41
N HIS A 11 22.27 6.57 2.89
CA HIS A 11 23.46 6.66 3.71
C HIS A 11 23.43 7.85 4.69
N ASN A 12 22.99 9.03 4.21
CA ASN A 12 22.84 10.21 5.06
C ASN A 12 21.76 10.01 6.13
N LEU A 13 20.65 9.36 5.78
CA LEU A 13 19.61 9.02 6.73
C LEU A 13 20.16 8.12 7.85
N ARG A 14 20.94 7.10 7.52
CA ARG A 14 21.53 6.19 8.53
C ARG A 14 22.52 6.88 9.46
N LYS A 15 23.28 7.87 8.96
CA LYS A 15 24.18 8.69 9.80
C LYS A 15 23.41 9.53 10.84
N VAL A 16 22.23 10.06 10.47
CA VAL A 16 21.40 10.87 11.33
C VAL A 16 20.48 10.03 12.24
N ALA A 17 20.15 8.84 11.81
CA ALA A 17 19.25 7.94 12.53
C ALA A 17 19.91 7.40 13.81
N LYS A 18 19.27 7.66 14.96
CA LYS A 18 19.69 7.08 16.23
C LYS A 18 19.13 5.66 16.37
N GLN A 19 19.98 4.72 16.70
CA GLN A 19 19.56 3.35 16.99
C GLN A 19 18.56 3.30 18.15
N ARG A 20 17.51 2.51 18.00
CA ARG A 20 16.44 2.35 18.98
C ARG A 20 16.27 0.87 19.34
N LYS A 21 15.52 0.60 20.41
CA LYS A 21 15.22 -0.77 20.89
C LYS A 21 14.19 -1.51 20.00
N PHE A 22 13.75 -0.91 18.89
CA PHE A 22 12.81 -1.48 17.94
C PHE A 22 13.23 -1.17 16.51
N VAL A 23 12.85 -2.02 15.57
CA VAL A 23 13.15 -1.81 14.15
C VAL A 23 12.26 -0.68 13.61
N GLN A 24 12.89 0.42 13.21
CA GLN A 24 12.21 1.60 12.71
C GLN A 24 11.72 1.42 11.27
N ALA A 25 10.59 2.02 10.95
CA ALA A 25 10.15 2.18 9.57
C ALA A 25 10.90 3.34 8.89
N ILE A 26 11.12 3.22 7.59
CA ILE A 26 11.65 4.30 6.75
C ILE A 26 10.48 4.84 5.93
N ASP A 27 10.14 6.09 6.19
CA ASP A 27 9.01 6.77 5.59
C ASP A 27 9.48 7.81 4.57
N LEU A 28 8.87 7.76 3.39
CA LEU A 28 8.98 8.77 2.34
C LEU A 28 7.87 9.81 2.53
N VAL A 29 8.26 11.06 2.64
CA VAL A 29 7.33 12.20 2.75
C VAL A 29 7.52 13.08 1.52
N VAL A 30 6.47 13.24 0.72
CA VAL A 30 6.48 14.09 -0.47
C VAL A 30 5.47 15.22 -0.28
N ASN A 31 5.95 16.44 -0.31
CA ASN A 31 5.11 17.63 -0.33
C ASN A 31 4.83 17.98 -1.79
N LEU A 32 3.56 18.15 -2.11
CA LEU A 32 3.08 18.49 -3.45
C LEU A 32 2.71 19.97 -3.51
N GLN A 33 2.68 20.52 -4.72
CA GLN A 33 2.28 21.90 -4.99
C GLN A 33 1.42 21.96 -6.26
N ASP A 34 0.69 23.06 -6.44
CA ASP A 34 -0.12 23.36 -7.64
C ASP A 34 -1.19 22.27 -7.97
N LEU A 35 -1.72 21.62 -6.92
CA LEU A 35 -2.79 20.63 -7.05
C LEU A 35 -4.08 21.14 -6.38
N ASP A 36 -5.15 21.19 -7.14
CA ASP A 36 -6.50 21.47 -6.62
C ASP A 36 -7.26 20.16 -6.42
N PHE A 37 -7.31 19.68 -5.19
CA PHE A 37 -7.99 18.41 -4.84
C PHE A 37 -9.51 18.43 -5.00
N LYS A 38 -10.12 19.58 -5.29
CA LYS A 38 -11.54 19.66 -5.66
C LYS A 38 -11.78 19.04 -7.04
N LYS A 39 -10.77 19.07 -7.90
CA LYS A 39 -10.83 18.43 -9.23
C LYS A 39 -10.45 16.96 -9.12
N PRO A 40 -11.29 16.02 -9.61
CA PRO A 40 -10.98 14.58 -9.54
C PRO A 40 -9.65 14.20 -10.22
N GLU A 41 -9.26 14.92 -11.28
CA GLU A 41 -8.02 14.72 -12.04
C GLU A 41 -6.75 14.99 -11.23
N HIS A 42 -6.83 15.85 -10.19
CA HIS A 42 -5.72 16.17 -9.32
C HIS A 42 -5.66 15.25 -8.08
N GLN A 43 -6.65 14.38 -7.90
CA GLN A 43 -6.65 13.40 -6.81
C GLN A 43 -5.73 12.23 -7.16
N ILE A 44 -4.79 11.96 -6.26
CA ILE A 44 -3.83 10.88 -6.42
C ILE A 44 -4.36 9.66 -5.68
N ASP A 45 -4.66 8.58 -6.39
CA ASP A 45 -5.10 7.29 -5.83
C ASP A 45 -4.69 6.15 -6.76
N PHE A 46 -3.50 5.61 -6.54
CA PHE A 46 -2.96 4.50 -7.32
C PHE A 46 -2.14 3.55 -6.44
N TYR A 47 -1.76 2.42 -7.02
CA TYR A 47 -0.99 1.39 -6.34
C TYR A 47 0.37 1.24 -7.00
N VAL A 48 1.41 1.20 -6.17
CA VAL A 48 2.80 0.98 -6.58
C VAL A 48 3.24 -0.39 -6.11
N THR A 49 3.77 -1.21 -7.02
CA THR A 49 4.45 -2.45 -6.66
C THR A 49 5.94 -2.17 -6.56
N MET A 50 6.47 -2.28 -5.35
CA MET A 50 7.91 -2.08 -5.08
C MET A 50 8.70 -3.33 -5.48
N PRO A 51 9.99 -3.19 -5.82
CA PRO A 51 10.88 -4.33 -6.04
C PRO A 51 10.99 -5.23 -4.81
N TYR A 52 11.13 -4.63 -3.63
CA TYR A 52 11.23 -5.33 -2.35
C TYR A 52 10.03 -5.00 -1.45
N SER A 53 9.65 -5.95 -0.60
CA SER A 53 8.61 -5.69 0.43
C SER A 53 9.08 -4.58 1.38
N SER A 54 8.15 -3.82 1.93
CA SER A 54 8.45 -2.79 2.95
C SER A 54 8.96 -3.36 4.29
N GLY A 55 9.25 -4.67 4.37
CA GLY A 55 9.72 -5.35 5.57
C GLY A 55 8.63 -5.68 6.59
N LYS A 56 7.42 -5.17 6.44
CA LYS A 56 6.27 -5.53 7.27
C LYS A 56 5.35 -6.48 6.52
N LYS A 57 5.12 -7.67 7.08
CA LYS A 57 4.12 -8.60 6.52
C LYS A 57 2.74 -7.94 6.52
N LYS A 58 2.10 -7.90 5.37
CA LYS A 58 0.72 -7.43 5.20
C LYS A 58 -0.23 -8.59 5.38
N PHE A 59 -1.30 -8.36 6.16
CA PHE A 59 -2.36 -9.34 6.33
C PHE A 59 -3.34 -9.24 5.17
N ILE A 60 -3.44 -10.32 4.40
CA ILE A 60 -4.30 -10.39 3.21
C ILE A 60 -5.47 -11.31 3.50
N GLY A 61 -6.68 -10.77 3.35
CA GLY A 61 -7.92 -11.51 3.46
C GLY A 61 -8.44 -11.92 2.09
N ALA A 62 -9.02 -13.12 1.97
CA ALA A 62 -9.68 -13.59 0.78
C ALA A 62 -11.20 -13.70 1.00
N LEU A 63 -11.96 -13.13 0.07
CA LEU A 63 -13.42 -13.22 0.00
C LEU A 63 -13.74 -14.07 -1.24
N VAL A 64 -14.02 -15.35 -1.03
CA VAL A 64 -14.07 -16.35 -2.11
C VAL A 64 -15.32 -17.21 -2.04
N ASP A 65 -15.64 -17.82 -3.16
CA ASP A 65 -16.62 -18.90 -3.24
C ASP A 65 -15.96 -20.27 -3.03
N ALA A 66 -16.74 -21.34 -3.08
CA ALA A 66 -16.28 -22.71 -2.87
C ALA A 66 -15.09 -23.10 -3.77
N ASP A 67 -15.09 -22.64 -5.01
CA ASP A 67 -14.08 -22.99 -6.02
C ASP A 67 -12.64 -22.62 -5.64
N LEU A 68 -12.45 -21.47 -4.98
CA LEU A 68 -11.11 -20.96 -4.59
C LEU A 68 -10.82 -21.11 -3.10
N PHE A 69 -11.73 -21.73 -2.35
CA PHE A 69 -11.62 -21.79 -0.88
C PHE A 69 -10.36 -22.52 -0.41
N GLU A 70 -10.07 -23.70 -0.97
CA GLU A 70 -8.91 -24.49 -0.56
C GLU A 70 -7.58 -23.79 -0.89
N GLU A 71 -7.48 -23.19 -2.08
CA GLU A 71 -6.28 -22.41 -2.45
C GLU A 71 -6.14 -21.17 -1.57
N ALA A 72 -7.22 -20.44 -1.33
CA ALA A 72 -7.21 -19.27 -0.47
C ALA A 72 -6.78 -19.63 0.97
N LYS A 73 -7.22 -20.78 1.51
CA LYS A 73 -6.86 -21.26 2.84
C LYS A 73 -5.37 -21.59 2.97
N SER A 74 -4.73 -22.03 1.90
CA SER A 74 -3.30 -22.33 1.90
C SER A 74 -2.42 -21.09 1.76
N VAL A 75 -2.92 -20.02 1.13
CA VAL A 75 -2.12 -18.84 0.74
C VAL A 75 -2.43 -17.60 1.61
N CYS A 76 -3.72 -17.35 1.89
CA CYS A 76 -4.15 -16.11 2.56
C CYS A 76 -4.20 -16.25 4.08
N ASP A 77 -4.00 -15.12 4.79
CA ASP A 77 -4.00 -15.10 6.26
C ASP A 77 -5.41 -15.23 6.86
N ILE A 78 -6.44 -14.79 6.15
CA ILE A 78 -7.85 -14.87 6.56
C ILE A 78 -8.67 -15.21 5.32
N VAL A 79 -9.53 -16.22 5.44
CA VAL A 79 -10.44 -16.61 4.35
C VAL A 79 -11.87 -16.57 4.84
N ILE A 80 -12.74 -15.95 4.07
CA ILE A 80 -14.15 -15.83 4.36
C ILE A 80 -14.92 -16.35 3.14
N PRO A 81 -15.46 -17.53 3.22
CA PRO A 81 -16.29 -18.10 2.15
C PRO A 81 -17.66 -17.41 2.10
N LEU A 82 -18.30 -17.47 0.95
CA LEU A 82 -19.58 -16.80 0.68
C LEU A 82 -20.68 -17.13 1.71
N HIS A 83 -20.76 -18.37 2.19
CA HIS A 83 -21.78 -18.80 3.16
C HIS A 83 -21.61 -18.15 4.56
N GLN A 84 -20.41 -17.61 4.88
CA GLN A 84 -20.14 -16.93 6.14
C GLN A 84 -20.36 -15.41 6.06
N PHE A 85 -20.76 -14.85 4.90
CA PHE A 85 -20.95 -13.40 4.77
C PHE A 85 -22.03 -12.85 5.70
N ASP A 86 -23.05 -13.65 6.00
CA ASP A 86 -24.13 -13.25 6.91
C ASP A 86 -23.66 -12.99 8.34
N ASP A 87 -22.62 -13.67 8.82
CA ASP A 87 -22.01 -13.44 10.13
C ASP A 87 -21.36 -12.05 10.23
N TYR A 88 -20.94 -11.49 9.11
CA TYR A 88 -20.30 -10.18 9.02
C TYR A 88 -21.27 -9.01 8.75
N LYS A 89 -22.58 -9.26 8.73
CA LYS A 89 -23.61 -8.22 8.81
C LYS A 89 -23.48 -7.45 10.13
N ASP A 90 -22.96 -8.10 11.19
CA ASP A 90 -22.60 -7.43 12.43
C ASP A 90 -21.40 -6.46 12.19
N LYS A 91 -21.67 -5.16 12.41
CA LYS A 91 -20.67 -4.08 12.28
C LYS A 91 -19.43 -4.28 13.14
N LYS A 92 -19.57 -4.91 14.34
CA LYS A 92 -18.42 -5.13 15.24
C LYS A 92 -17.45 -6.15 14.65
N LYS A 93 -17.96 -7.28 14.16
CA LYS A 93 -17.15 -8.32 13.50
C LYS A 93 -16.48 -7.78 12.23
N ALA A 94 -17.23 -7.10 11.36
CA ALA A 94 -16.71 -6.50 10.14
C ALA A 94 -15.65 -5.41 10.41
N LYS A 95 -15.82 -4.57 11.44
CA LYS A 95 -14.82 -3.57 11.85
C LYS A 95 -13.53 -4.22 12.38
N LYS A 96 -13.63 -5.30 13.16
CA LYS A 96 -12.49 -6.05 13.69
C LYS A 96 -11.69 -6.67 12.54
N LEU A 97 -12.37 -7.30 11.58
CA LEU A 97 -11.78 -7.84 10.36
C LEU A 97 -11.06 -6.74 9.57
N ALA A 98 -11.74 -5.64 9.25
CA ALA A 98 -11.19 -4.54 8.49
C ALA A 98 -10.01 -3.82 9.19
N LYS A 99 -9.90 -3.90 10.52
CA LYS A 99 -8.74 -3.37 11.26
C LYS A 99 -7.52 -4.30 11.13
N ARG A 100 -7.75 -5.61 11.12
CA ARG A 100 -6.70 -6.63 11.10
C ARG A 100 -6.11 -6.86 9.71
N THR A 101 -6.91 -6.70 8.65
CA THR A 101 -6.53 -7.00 7.26
C THR A 101 -6.06 -5.74 6.55
N ASP A 102 -5.00 -5.82 5.76
CA ASP A 102 -4.48 -4.70 4.97
C ASP A 102 -5.07 -4.67 3.56
N PHE A 103 -5.14 -5.82 2.89
CA PHE A 103 -5.74 -6.00 1.57
C PHE A 103 -6.77 -7.11 1.57
N PHE A 104 -7.77 -6.98 0.70
CA PHE A 104 -8.75 -8.04 0.42
C PHE A 104 -8.68 -8.45 -1.03
N ILE A 105 -8.51 -9.74 -1.27
CA ILE A 105 -8.70 -10.38 -2.58
C ILE A 105 -10.17 -10.82 -2.66
N ALA A 106 -10.81 -10.60 -3.78
CA ALA A 106 -12.19 -10.99 -3.99
C ALA A 106 -12.37 -11.67 -5.35
N GLN A 107 -13.24 -12.65 -5.39
CA GLN A 107 -13.66 -13.29 -6.62
C GLN A 107 -14.67 -12.40 -7.35
N SER A 108 -14.54 -12.24 -8.67
CA SER A 108 -15.31 -11.29 -9.46
C SER A 108 -16.83 -11.54 -9.42
N ASN A 109 -17.23 -12.80 -9.45
CA ASN A 109 -18.65 -13.22 -9.46
C ASN A 109 -19.42 -12.86 -8.17
N ILE A 110 -18.73 -12.70 -7.03
CA ILE A 110 -19.37 -12.40 -5.74
C ILE A 110 -19.23 -10.93 -5.30
N MET A 111 -18.66 -10.05 -6.14
CA MET A 111 -18.39 -8.64 -5.80
C MET A 111 -19.65 -7.86 -5.38
N THR A 112 -20.81 -8.13 -5.99
CA THR A 112 -22.08 -7.50 -5.59
C THR A 112 -22.50 -7.87 -4.17
N LYS A 113 -22.32 -9.13 -3.78
CA LYS A 113 -22.61 -9.61 -2.41
C LYS A 113 -21.61 -9.03 -1.40
N ILE A 114 -20.32 -8.92 -1.78
CA ILE A 114 -19.28 -8.27 -0.98
C ILE A 114 -19.62 -6.80 -0.76
N ALA A 115 -20.03 -6.08 -1.78
CA ALA A 115 -20.41 -4.68 -1.68
C ALA A 115 -21.62 -4.48 -0.73
N ALA A 116 -22.62 -5.34 -0.81
CA ALA A 116 -23.79 -5.29 0.05
C ALA A 116 -23.45 -5.55 1.53
N THR A 117 -22.61 -6.53 1.81
CA THR A 117 -22.28 -6.95 3.20
C THR A 117 -21.19 -6.06 3.82
N PHE A 118 -20.07 -5.86 3.11
CA PHE A 118 -18.87 -5.22 3.64
C PHE A 118 -18.71 -3.75 3.24
N GLY A 119 -19.47 -3.25 2.26
CA GLY A 119 -19.32 -1.91 1.69
C GLY A 119 -19.33 -0.80 2.74
N ARG A 120 -20.28 -0.85 3.69
CA ARG A 120 -20.38 0.13 4.79
C ARG A 120 -19.21 0.12 5.76
N THR A 121 -18.41 -0.95 5.79
CA THR A 121 -17.29 -1.10 6.73
C THR A 121 -15.94 -0.96 6.05
N LEU A 122 -15.74 -1.56 4.88
CA LEU A 122 -14.49 -1.53 4.12
C LEU A 122 -14.36 -0.25 3.28
N GLY A 123 -15.48 0.29 2.76
CA GLY A 123 -15.48 1.51 1.93
C GLY A 123 -14.82 2.70 2.61
N PRO A 124 -15.29 3.15 3.80
CA PRO A 124 -14.70 4.29 4.51
C PRO A 124 -13.23 4.08 4.91
N LYS A 125 -12.79 2.81 5.03
CA LYS A 125 -11.39 2.47 5.33
C LYS A 125 -10.53 2.32 4.07
N ASN A 126 -11.10 2.50 2.89
CA ASN A 126 -10.41 2.31 1.60
C ASN A 126 -9.80 0.90 1.44
N LYS A 127 -10.41 -0.13 2.06
CA LYS A 127 -9.97 -1.53 2.03
C LYS A 127 -10.85 -2.43 1.17
N MET A 128 -11.76 -1.84 0.40
CA MET A 128 -12.57 -2.59 -0.57
C MET A 128 -11.66 -3.21 -1.64
N PRO A 129 -11.88 -4.46 -2.06
CA PRO A 129 -11.12 -5.06 -3.16
C PRO A 129 -11.17 -4.16 -4.39
N ASN A 130 -10.00 -3.77 -4.89
CA ASN A 130 -9.89 -2.83 -6.00
C ASN A 130 -9.24 -3.51 -7.21
N PRO A 131 -9.87 -3.49 -8.40
CA PRO A 131 -9.28 -4.05 -9.63
C PRO A 131 -7.97 -3.36 -10.02
N LYS A 132 -7.78 -2.06 -9.70
CA LYS A 132 -6.51 -1.35 -9.95
C LYS A 132 -5.32 -1.96 -9.23
N ALA A 133 -5.53 -2.55 -8.05
CA ALA A 133 -4.50 -3.29 -7.32
C ALA A 133 -4.36 -4.75 -7.77
N GLY A 134 -5.23 -5.22 -8.66
CA GLY A 134 -5.34 -6.61 -9.05
C GLY A 134 -6.04 -7.49 -7.99
N CYS A 135 -6.74 -6.87 -7.02
CA CYS A 135 -7.38 -7.62 -5.93
C CYS A 135 -8.68 -8.34 -6.34
N VAL A 136 -9.15 -8.15 -7.56
CA VAL A 136 -10.33 -8.84 -8.09
C VAL A 136 -9.87 -9.93 -9.07
N VAL A 137 -10.19 -11.17 -8.76
CA VAL A 137 -9.72 -12.35 -9.49
C VAL A 137 -10.85 -13.12 -10.15
N ALA A 138 -10.56 -13.78 -11.27
CA ALA A 138 -11.46 -14.73 -11.90
C ALA A 138 -11.50 -16.07 -11.11
N PRO A 139 -12.57 -16.86 -11.25
CA PRO A 139 -12.78 -18.09 -10.46
C PRO A 139 -11.69 -19.16 -10.55
N LYS A 140 -10.82 -19.11 -11.57
CA LYS A 140 -9.77 -20.13 -11.81
C LYS A 140 -8.35 -19.53 -11.77
N THR A 141 -8.17 -18.38 -11.14
CA THR A 141 -6.86 -17.69 -11.08
C THR A 141 -6.07 -18.14 -9.86
N SER A 142 -4.78 -18.48 -10.04
CA SER A 142 -3.91 -18.80 -8.91
C SER A 142 -3.70 -17.57 -8.00
N LEU A 143 -3.84 -17.78 -6.68
CA LEU A 143 -3.78 -16.72 -5.66
C LEU A 143 -2.36 -16.45 -5.19
N LYS A 144 -1.44 -17.40 -5.28
CA LYS A 144 -0.07 -17.27 -4.76
C LYS A 144 0.73 -16.12 -5.41
N PRO A 145 0.79 -15.97 -6.75
CA PRO A 145 1.50 -14.85 -7.37
C PRO A 145 0.90 -13.49 -6.99
N LEU A 146 -0.43 -13.45 -6.84
CA LEU A 146 -1.12 -12.24 -6.42
C LEU A 146 -0.82 -11.89 -4.96
N TYR A 147 -0.79 -12.87 -4.07
CA TYR A 147 -0.40 -12.69 -2.67
C TYR A 147 1.01 -12.10 -2.57
N ASP A 148 1.98 -12.66 -3.28
CA ASP A 148 3.37 -12.18 -3.29
C ASP A 148 3.48 -10.76 -3.85
N LYS A 149 2.70 -10.43 -4.88
CA LYS A 149 2.61 -9.09 -5.44
C LYS A 149 2.04 -8.09 -4.42
N LEU A 150 0.95 -8.45 -3.74
CA LEU A 150 0.31 -7.58 -2.75
C LEU A 150 1.19 -7.33 -1.51
N GLN A 151 2.06 -8.27 -1.12
CA GLN A 151 3.06 -8.04 -0.08
C GLN A 151 3.99 -6.88 -0.41
N LYS A 152 4.29 -6.66 -1.70
CA LYS A 152 5.16 -5.59 -2.20
C LYS A 152 4.40 -4.32 -2.62
N THR A 153 3.05 -4.37 -2.70
CA THR A 153 2.24 -3.26 -3.21
C THR A 153 1.90 -2.29 -2.11
N ILE A 154 2.11 -0.99 -2.32
CA ILE A 154 1.64 0.09 -1.46
C ILE A 154 0.61 0.94 -2.19
N ARG A 155 -0.31 1.55 -1.44
CA ARG A 155 -1.27 2.51 -1.98
C ARG A 155 -0.76 3.92 -1.77
N VAL A 156 -0.70 4.68 -2.84
CA VAL A 156 -0.36 6.11 -2.84
C VAL A 156 -1.66 6.89 -2.90
N LEU A 157 -1.95 7.65 -1.86
CA LEU A 157 -3.22 8.35 -1.71
C LEU A 157 -3.01 9.78 -1.24
N ALA A 158 -3.42 10.77 -2.07
CA ALA A 158 -3.58 12.17 -1.65
C ALA A 158 -4.92 12.71 -2.20
N ARG A 159 -5.88 12.96 -1.30
CA ARG A 159 -7.21 13.45 -1.68
C ARG A 159 -7.55 14.83 -1.11
N ASN A 160 -7.07 15.13 0.10
CA ASN A 160 -7.46 16.33 0.84
C ASN A 160 -6.29 17.24 1.17
N LYS A 161 -5.08 16.72 1.18
CA LYS A 161 -3.87 17.44 1.57
C LYS A 161 -2.77 17.21 0.54
N PRO A 162 -1.96 18.22 0.22
CA PRO A 162 -0.87 18.10 -0.75
C PRO A 162 0.37 17.43 -0.12
N ILE A 163 0.16 16.36 0.64
CA ILE A 163 1.23 15.61 1.32
C ILE A 163 0.98 14.12 1.15
N LEU A 164 2.02 13.41 0.75
CA LEU A 164 2.09 11.95 0.74
C LEU A 164 3.02 11.46 1.83
N GLN A 165 2.60 10.45 2.57
CA GLN A 165 3.42 9.79 3.60
C GLN A 165 3.32 8.28 3.38
N LEU A 166 4.44 7.65 3.04
CA LEU A 166 4.50 6.26 2.61
C LEU A 166 5.63 5.55 3.33
N CYS A 167 5.32 4.41 3.95
CA CYS A 167 6.34 3.51 4.48
C CYS A 167 6.90 2.66 3.34
N ILE A 168 8.17 2.88 2.96
CA ILE A 168 8.80 2.21 1.83
C ILE A 168 9.75 1.07 2.23
N ALA A 169 10.25 1.10 3.46
CA ALA A 169 11.23 0.13 3.93
C ALA A 169 11.27 0.08 5.47
N ARG A 170 12.11 -0.78 6.02
CA ARG A 170 12.48 -0.84 7.44
C ARG A 170 14.00 -0.76 7.59
N GLU A 171 14.42 -0.44 8.79
CA GLU A 171 15.83 -0.26 9.15
C GLU A 171 16.68 -1.54 9.00
N ASP A 172 16.06 -2.72 9.07
CA ASP A 172 16.69 -4.04 8.90
C ASP A 172 17.00 -4.40 7.43
N MET A 173 16.51 -3.62 6.45
CA MET A 173 16.79 -3.82 5.03
C MET A 173 18.15 -3.24 4.63
N THR A 174 18.74 -3.76 3.55
CA THR A 174 19.99 -3.22 2.99
C THR A 174 19.76 -1.86 2.32
N ASP A 175 20.80 -1.03 2.27
CA ASP A 175 20.71 0.32 1.70
C ASP A 175 20.29 0.31 0.23
N GLU A 176 20.75 -0.71 -0.51
CA GLU A 176 20.38 -0.93 -1.91
C GLU A 176 18.90 -1.22 -2.08
N GLN A 177 18.33 -2.10 -1.22
CA GLN A 177 16.92 -2.42 -1.25
C GLN A 177 16.04 -1.20 -0.91
N VAL A 178 16.48 -0.38 0.04
CA VAL A 178 15.78 0.87 0.41
C VAL A 178 15.84 1.87 -0.74
N ALA A 179 17.00 2.03 -1.37
CA ALA A 179 17.20 2.93 -2.51
C ALA A 179 16.38 2.49 -3.74
N ASP A 180 16.33 1.20 -4.04
CA ASP A 180 15.53 0.69 -5.15
C ASP A 180 14.02 0.89 -4.90
N ASN A 181 13.54 0.68 -3.67
CA ASN A 181 12.15 0.96 -3.30
C ASN A 181 11.86 2.47 -3.39
N LEU A 182 12.75 3.32 -2.89
CA LEU A 182 12.64 4.78 -2.96
C LEU A 182 12.53 5.25 -4.41
N TYR A 183 13.44 4.78 -5.26
CA TYR A 183 13.47 5.12 -6.67
C TYR A 183 12.18 4.70 -7.38
N ALA A 184 11.74 3.44 -7.20
CA ALA A 184 10.55 2.91 -7.85
C ALA A 184 9.27 3.66 -7.45
N VAL A 185 9.14 4.00 -6.16
CA VAL A 185 7.97 4.75 -5.66
C VAL A 185 7.97 6.19 -6.20
N TYR A 186 9.13 6.84 -6.20
CA TYR A 186 9.30 8.21 -6.68
C TYR A 186 9.07 8.32 -8.18
N ASP A 187 9.63 7.42 -8.97
CA ASP A 187 9.47 7.38 -10.43
C ASP A 187 8.00 7.20 -10.82
N GLN A 188 7.31 6.22 -10.24
CA GLN A 188 5.89 6.02 -10.51
C GLN A 188 5.02 7.19 -10.03
N LEU A 189 5.39 7.85 -8.93
CA LEU A 189 4.68 9.03 -8.46
C LEU A 189 4.74 10.17 -9.48
N ILE A 190 5.92 10.46 -10.04
CA ILE A 190 6.10 11.52 -11.03
C ILE A 190 5.23 11.27 -12.26
N HIS A 191 5.22 10.05 -12.79
CA HIS A 191 4.41 9.70 -13.96
C HIS A 191 2.89 9.81 -13.74
N HIS A 192 2.44 9.79 -12.47
CA HIS A 192 1.02 9.96 -12.14
C HIS A 192 0.64 11.41 -11.82
N LEU A 193 1.59 12.33 -11.75
CA LEU A 193 1.33 13.73 -11.49
C LEU A 193 1.05 14.50 -12.80
N PRO A 194 0.06 15.42 -12.84
CA PRO A 194 -0.32 16.15 -14.05
C PRO A 194 0.81 16.98 -14.69
N LYS A 195 1.68 17.58 -13.86
CA LYS A 195 2.84 18.37 -14.29
C LYS A 195 4.16 17.71 -13.88
N GLU A 196 4.16 16.39 -13.70
CA GLU A 196 5.33 15.59 -13.34
C GLU A 196 6.13 16.21 -12.16
N ARG A 197 7.43 16.48 -12.36
CA ARG A 197 8.33 17.04 -11.34
C ARG A 197 7.90 18.40 -10.81
N ASN A 198 7.24 19.21 -11.61
CA ASN A 198 6.82 20.56 -11.22
C ASN A 198 5.74 20.55 -10.13
N ASN A 199 5.02 19.44 -9.96
CA ASN A 199 4.07 19.26 -8.86
C ASN A 199 4.74 18.82 -7.54
N VAL A 200 6.04 18.54 -7.53
CA VAL A 200 6.78 18.15 -6.32
C VAL A 200 7.46 19.38 -5.74
N LYS A 201 7.04 19.79 -4.53
CA LYS A 201 7.64 20.91 -3.80
C LYS A 201 8.91 20.49 -3.07
N SER A 202 8.88 19.36 -2.37
CA SER A 202 10.02 18.83 -1.63
C SER A 202 9.80 17.38 -1.27
N VAL A 203 10.89 16.63 -1.18
CA VAL A 203 10.90 15.20 -0.81
C VAL A 203 11.78 15.03 0.41
N PHE A 204 11.31 14.25 1.39
CA PHE A 204 12.06 13.93 2.59
C PHE A 204 12.02 12.43 2.85
N LEU A 205 13.13 11.93 3.35
CA LEU A 205 13.23 10.57 3.87
C LEU A 205 13.51 10.62 5.36
N LYS A 206 12.82 9.82 6.16
CA LYS A 206 13.01 9.78 7.61
C LYS A 206 12.82 8.37 8.17
N THR A 207 13.48 8.05 9.26
CA THR A 207 13.07 6.93 10.11
C THR A 207 12.00 7.38 11.09
N THR A 208 11.32 6.44 11.75
CA THR A 208 10.21 6.76 12.67
C THR A 208 10.58 7.85 13.68
N MET A 209 11.80 7.81 14.24
CA MET A 209 12.23 8.70 15.33
C MET A 209 13.39 9.63 14.96
N SER A 210 13.80 9.69 13.67
CA SER A 210 14.86 10.61 13.23
C SER A 210 14.31 11.94 12.74
N GLN A 211 15.22 12.90 12.58
CA GLN A 211 14.97 14.09 11.79
C GLN A 211 14.82 13.72 10.31
N PRO A 212 14.00 14.45 9.53
CA PRO A 212 13.87 14.22 8.11
C PRO A 212 15.13 14.67 7.36
N VAL A 213 15.58 13.84 6.42
CA VAL A 213 16.66 14.17 5.48
C VAL A 213 16.02 14.61 4.17
N LYS A 214 16.39 15.77 3.66
CA LYS A 214 15.89 16.27 2.38
C LYS A 214 16.51 15.47 1.24
N VAL A 215 15.70 15.09 0.29
CA VAL A 215 16.11 14.45 -0.96
C VAL A 215 16.23 15.55 -2.02
N GLU A 216 17.38 15.70 -2.63
CA GLU A 216 17.57 16.58 -3.79
C GLU A 216 16.98 15.91 -5.02
N VAL A 217 16.04 16.63 -5.69
CA VAL A 217 15.22 16.06 -6.77
C VAL A 217 15.34 16.92 -8.03
#